data_b1ba5d61e689e5a3f90a934cf66f2335
#
_entry.id   b1ba5d61e689e5a3f90a934cf66f2335
#
_cell.length_a   1.000
_cell.length_b   1.000
_cell.length_c   1.000
_cell.angle_alpha   90.00
_cell.angle_beta   90.00
_cell.angle_gamma   90.00
#
_symmetry.space_group_name_H-M   'P 1'
#
loop_
_entity.id
_entity.type
_entity.pdbx_description
1 polymer ?
#
loop_
_entity_poly.entity_id
_entity_poly.type
_entity_poly.pdbx_seq_one_letter_code
_entity_poly.pdbx_strand_id
1 'polypeptide(L)'
;SWSVGAQDKTKWTFKLRPGVKFHDGSAFNADAVVWNVQKVLDKDALHFDASQVGVTASRMPTLRSARKIDELTVELTSSEPDAFLPLNLTNLFMASPAHWKAKFDAAAGATPADKSKAAWTAFAADASGSGPFKMARFLPRERLELVANKTYWDPKRTTKLDRVVMIPMPEANARTAALLSGQVDWIEAPSPDVIPQITQRGFKIYSNAQPHVWPWQLSFVEGSPWLDKRVRHAANLCVDREGMKTLLGGMMAVPKGTVPPGHPWWGNPKFDIKYDVKAAQALMMQAGFSAAKPMKAKAQISASGPGPMQPLPMNEFVPQSLKSCFIDVASDVLE
;
A
#
# COMPACT_ATOMS: atom_id res chain seq x y z
N SER A 1 -11.04 -10.37 -19.95
CA SER A 1 -12.24 -10.81 -19.21
C SER A 1 -11.89 -12.01 -18.33
N TRP A 2 -12.71 -12.26 -17.31
CA TRP A 2 -12.57 -13.43 -16.43
C TRP A 2 -13.94 -14.03 -16.11
N SER A 3 -13.91 -15.29 -15.68
CA SER A 3 -15.06 -16.02 -15.16
C SER A 3 -14.62 -17.00 -14.07
N VAL A 4 -15.51 -17.26 -13.12
CA VAL A 4 -15.34 -18.33 -12.13
C VAL A 4 -16.02 -19.59 -12.63
N GLY A 5 -15.45 -20.76 -12.31
CA GLY A 5 -16.03 -22.04 -12.69
C GLY A 5 -17.47 -22.20 -12.18
N ALA A 6 -18.36 -22.68 -13.02
CA ALA A 6 -19.77 -22.85 -12.64
C ALA A 6 -19.96 -23.88 -11.51
N GLN A 7 -19.27 -25.00 -11.60
CA GLN A 7 -19.32 -26.10 -10.63
C GLN A 7 -18.22 -26.01 -9.58
N ASP A 8 -17.03 -25.51 -9.94
CA ASP A 8 -15.88 -25.37 -9.06
C ASP A 8 -15.50 -23.88 -8.91
N LYS A 9 -15.92 -23.28 -7.81
CA LYS A 9 -15.69 -21.85 -7.51
C LYS A 9 -14.25 -21.52 -7.13
N THR A 10 -13.37 -22.51 -7.02
CA THR A 10 -11.94 -22.33 -6.81
C THR A 10 -11.17 -22.08 -8.11
N LYS A 11 -11.79 -22.33 -9.27
CA LYS A 11 -11.16 -22.17 -10.59
C LYS A 11 -11.61 -20.88 -11.26
N TRP A 12 -10.64 -20.07 -11.63
CA TRP A 12 -10.84 -18.81 -12.33
C TRP A 12 -10.18 -18.87 -13.70
N THR A 13 -10.95 -18.60 -14.75
CA THR A 13 -10.45 -18.53 -16.12
C THR A 13 -10.27 -17.08 -16.52
N PHE A 14 -9.08 -16.70 -16.97
CA PHE A 14 -8.74 -15.36 -17.47
C PHE A 14 -8.40 -15.43 -18.96
N LYS A 15 -9.13 -14.67 -19.77
CA LYS A 15 -8.80 -14.44 -21.18
C LYS A 15 -7.96 -13.18 -21.29
N LEU A 16 -6.74 -13.35 -21.74
CA LEU A 16 -5.75 -12.28 -21.88
C LEU A 16 -6.04 -11.43 -23.13
N ARG A 17 -5.57 -10.22 -23.13
CA ARG A 17 -5.66 -9.33 -24.30
C ARG A 17 -4.62 -9.74 -25.32
N PRO A 18 -5.00 -9.92 -26.61
CA PRO A 18 -4.04 -10.24 -27.66
C PRO A 18 -3.13 -9.04 -27.98
N GLY A 19 -1.92 -9.32 -28.48
CA GLY A 19 -0.99 -8.32 -28.98
C GLY A 19 -0.27 -7.48 -27.92
N VAL A 20 -0.51 -7.74 -26.60
CA VAL A 20 0.23 -7.07 -25.52
C VAL A 20 1.68 -7.54 -25.52
N LYS A 21 2.60 -6.59 -25.38
CA LYS A 21 4.04 -6.85 -25.30
C LYS A 21 4.62 -6.25 -24.02
N PHE A 22 5.63 -6.91 -23.50
CA PHE A 22 6.51 -6.32 -22.51
C PHE A 22 7.38 -5.21 -23.11
N HIS A 23 8.04 -4.43 -22.28
CA HIS A 23 8.89 -3.31 -22.71
C HIS A 23 10.09 -3.74 -23.56
N ASP A 24 10.58 -4.97 -23.36
CA ASP A 24 11.64 -5.62 -24.16
C ASP A 24 11.15 -6.17 -25.51
N GLY A 25 9.84 -6.04 -25.80
CA GLY A 25 9.21 -6.52 -27.04
C GLY A 25 8.71 -7.97 -26.99
N SER A 26 9.02 -8.73 -25.94
CA SER A 26 8.51 -10.11 -25.78
C SER A 26 7.00 -10.12 -25.57
N ALA A 27 6.34 -11.24 -25.92
CA ALA A 27 4.90 -11.38 -25.85
C ALA A 27 4.41 -11.52 -24.39
N PHE A 28 3.31 -10.85 -24.06
CA PHE A 28 2.54 -11.11 -22.86
C PHE A 28 1.47 -12.15 -23.19
N ASN A 29 1.62 -13.35 -22.68
CA ASN A 29 0.76 -14.50 -22.95
C ASN A 29 0.50 -15.34 -21.69
N ALA A 30 -0.17 -16.48 -21.84
CA ALA A 30 -0.49 -17.37 -20.72
C ALA A 30 0.76 -17.92 -20.03
N ASP A 31 1.82 -18.25 -20.78
CA ASP A 31 3.09 -18.71 -20.21
C ASP A 31 3.71 -17.65 -19.31
N ALA A 32 3.67 -16.36 -19.72
CA ALA A 32 4.15 -15.26 -18.91
C ALA A 32 3.35 -15.08 -17.62
N VAL A 33 2.03 -15.30 -17.64
CA VAL A 33 1.21 -15.23 -16.44
C VAL A 33 1.54 -16.38 -15.49
N VAL A 34 1.64 -17.62 -16.01
CA VAL A 34 2.02 -18.80 -15.20
C VAL A 34 3.37 -18.57 -14.54
N TRP A 35 4.36 -18.09 -15.30
CA TRP A 35 5.69 -17.77 -14.80
C TRP A 35 5.64 -16.72 -13.66
N ASN A 36 4.82 -15.67 -13.81
CA ASN A 36 4.70 -14.63 -12.78
C ASN A 36 3.96 -15.10 -11.52
N VAL A 37 3.05 -16.05 -11.62
CA VAL A 37 2.45 -16.70 -10.46
C VAL A 37 3.47 -17.58 -9.74
N GLN A 38 4.24 -18.38 -10.48
CA GLN A 38 5.33 -19.20 -9.92
C GLN A 38 6.38 -18.33 -9.23
N LYS A 39 6.72 -17.19 -9.80
CA LYS A 39 7.66 -16.21 -9.21
C LYS A 39 7.37 -15.92 -7.74
N VAL A 40 6.13 -15.93 -7.31
CA VAL A 40 5.73 -15.54 -5.95
C VAL A 40 5.23 -16.70 -5.09
N LEU A 41 4.88 -17.85 -5.69
CA LEU A 41 4.29 -18.99 -4.97
C LEU A 41 5.21 -20.22 -4.93
N ASP A 42 5.96 -20.46 -5.99
CA ASP A 42 6.73 -21.71 -6.16
C ASP A 42 8.17 -21.50 -5.71
N LYS A 43 8.49 -21.96 -4.50
CA LYS A 43 9.83 -21.81 -3.89
C LYS A 43 10.91 -22.62 -4.62
N ASP A 44 10.51 -23.63 -5.40
CA ASP A 44 11.41 -24.48 -6.15
C ASP A 44 11.66 -23.94 -7.57
N ALA A 45 10.87 -22.97 -8.00
CA ALA A 45 11.09 -22.32 -9.29
C ALA A 45 12.38 -21.49 -9.27
N LEU A 46 13.20 -21.65 -10.32
CA LEU A 46 14.48 -20.93 -10.47
C LEU A 46 14.33 -19.42 -10.36
N HIS A 47 13.20 -18.90 -10.80
CA HIS A 47 12.85 -17.48 -10.80
C HIS A 47 12.01 -17.05 -9.60
N PHE A 48 11.94 -17.87 -8.55
CA PHE A 48 11.27 -17.48 -7.32
C PHE A 48 11.91 -16.21 -6.72
N ASP A 49 11.05 -15.25 -6.35
CA ASP A 49 11.48 -14.00 -5.72
C ASP A 49 10.96 -13.92 -4.28
N ALA A 50 11.80 -14.30 -3.33
CA ALA A 50 11.46 -14.29 -1.90
C ALA A 50 11.06 -12.88 -1.40
N SER A 51 11.55 -11.81 -2.01
CA SER A 51 11.22 -10.43 -1.63
C SER A 51 9.76 -10.08 -1.90
N GLN A 52 9.13 -10.78 -2.84
CA GLN A 52 7.73 -10.55 -3.22
C GLN A 52 6.71 -11.32 -2.36
N VAL A 53 7.17 -12.30 -1.55
CA VAL A 53 6.25 -13.14 -0.75
C VAL A 53 5.46 -12.29 0.25
N GLY A 54 6.14 -11.43 1.01
CA GLY A 54 5.49 -10.56 2.00
C GLY A 54 4.62 -9.45 1.40
N VAL A 55 4.93 -9.00 0.19
CA VAL A 55 4.26 -7.84 -0.43
C VAL A 55 3.17 -8.27 -1.41
N THR A 56 3.39 -9.35 -2.16
CA THR A 56 2.49 -9.79 -3.23
C THR A 56 1.73 -11.04 -2.85
N ALA A 57 2.42 -12.14 -2.50
CA ALA A 57 1.75 -13.40 -2.18
C ALA A 57 0.84 -13.30 -0.96
N SER A 58 1.24 -12.54 0.07
CA SER A 58 0.43 -12.31 1.27
C SER A 58 -0.92 -11.64 1.00
N ARG A 59 -1.04 -10.91 -0.12
CA ARG A 59 -2.29 -10.27 -0.55
C ARG A 59 -3.18 -11.18 -1.38
N MET A 60 -2.71 -12.36 -1.72
CA MET A 60 -3.43 -13.40 -2.48
C MET A 60 -3.37 -14.74 -1.71
N PRO A 61 -3.83 -14.78 -0.44
CA PRO A 61 -3.58 -15.92 0.46
C PRO A 61 -4.24 -17.23 0.00
N THR A 62 -5.24 -17.13 -0.86
CA THR A 62 -5.95 -18.27 -1.40
C THR A 62 -5.35 -18.81 -2.71
N LEU A 63 -4.61 -18.00 -3.46
CA LEU A 63 -4.03 -18.40 -4.75
C LEU A 63 -3.01 -19.54 -4.55
N ARG A 64 -3.14 -20.61 -5.34
CA ARG A 64 -2.30 -21.81 -5.25
C ARG A 64 -1.50 -22.07 -6.52
N SER A 65 -2.12 -21.91 -7.68
CA SER A 65 -1.45 -22.21 -8.95
C SER A 65 -2.05 -21.47 -10.12
N ALA A 66 -1.29 -21.46 -11.22
CA ALA A 66 -1.74 -21.04 -12.52
C ALA A 66 -1.42 -22.12 -13.55
N ARG A 67 -2.30 -22.29 -14.53
CA ARG A 67 -2.15 -23.25 -15.63
C ARG A 67 -2.54 -22.62 -16.95
N LYS A 68 -1.70 -22.79 -17.95
CA LYS A 68 -2.01 -22.43 -19.34
C LYS A 68 -3.13 -23.34 -19.87
N ILE A 69 -4.16 -22.75 -20.46
CA ILE A 69 -5.18 -23.47 -21.22
C ILE A 69 -4.86 -23.41 -22.71
N ASP A 70 -4.62 -22.20 -23.19
CA ASP A 70 -4.14 -21.89 -24.54
C ASP A 70 -3.24 -20.65 -24.49
N GLU A 71 -2.83 -20.13 -25.64
CA GLU A 71 -1.88 -19.02 -25.74
C GLU A 71 -2.35 -17.75 -25.00
N LEU A 72 -3.67 -17.51 -24.95
CA LEU A 72 -4.27 -16.31 -24.35
C LEU A 72 -5.26 -16.62 -23.24
N THR A 73 -5.29 -17.87 -22.76
CA THR A 73 -6.20 -18.26 -21.68
C THR A 73 -5.43 -18.95 -20.56
N VAL A 74 -5.58 -18.47 -19.35
CA VAL A 74 -4.97 -19.02 -18.15
C VAL A 74 -6.05 -19.37 -17.13
N GLU A 75 -5.89 -20.48 -16.45
CA GLU A 75 -6.68 -20.87 -15.27
C GLU A 75 -5.85 -20.65 -14.02
N LEU A 76 -6.43 -19.94 -13.06
CA LEU A 76 -5.90 -19.79 -11.71
C LEU A 76 -6.73 -20.63 -10.75
N THR A 77 -6.06 -21.32 -9.82
CA THR A 77 -6.73 -22.14 -8.80
C THR A 77 -6.46 -21.56 -7.42
N SER A 78 -7.53 -21.38 -6.65
CA SER A 78 -7.50 -20.98 -5.24
C SER A 78 -7.77 -22.17 -4.32
N SER A 79 -7.34 -22.11 -3.04
CA SER A 79 -7.60 -23.16 -2.04
C SER A 79 -9.06 -23.26 -1.63
N GLU A 80 -9.80 -22.19 -1.80
CA GLU A 80 -11.21 -22.06 -1.45
C GLU A 80 -11.87 -21.04 -2.38
N PRO A 81 -13.20 -20.95 -2.47
CA PRO A 81 -13.88 -19.92 -3.22
C PRO A 81 -13.48 -18.53 -2.75
N ASP A 82 -12.92 -17.72 -3.65
CA ASP A 82 -12.43 -16.38 -3.35
C ASP A 82 -12.95 -15.35 -4.36
N ALA A 83 -14.03 -14.68 -4.01
CA ALA A 83 -14.63 -13.65 -4.86
C ALA A 83 -13.73 -12.39 -5.03
N PHE A 84 -12.72 -12.22 -4.18
CA PHE A 84 -11.78 -11.10 -4.24
C PHE A 84 -10.53 -11.40 -5.07
N LEU A 85 -10.31 -12.64 -5.48
CA LEU A 85 -9.11 -13.01 -6.24
C LEU A 85 -8.84 -12.10 -7.44
N PRO A 86 -9.81 -11.75 -8.32
CA PRO A 86 -9.56 -10.85 -9.44
C PRO A 86 -9.09 -9.44 -9.02
N LEU A 87 -9.56 -8.93 -7.89
CA LEU A 87 -9.13 -7.65 -7.32
C LEU A 87 -7.74 -7.76 -6.71
N ASN A 88 -7.48 -8.84 -5.98
CA ASN A 88 -6.20 -9.09 -5.34
C ASN A 88 -5.06 -9.28 -6.36
N LEU A 89 -5.35 -9.79 -7.56
CA LEU A 89 -4.38 -9.90 -8.65
C LEU A 89 -3.79 -8.57 -9.11
N THR A 90 -4.38 -7.44 -8.77
CA THR A 90 -3.79 -6.11 -9.01
C THR A 90 -2.47 -5.92 -8.26
N ASN A 91 -2.17 -6.74 -7.26
CA ASN A 91 -0.90 -6.75 -6.53
C ASN A 91 0.18 -7.62 -7.20
N LEU A 92 -0.18 -8.41 -8.22
CA LEU A 92 0.76 -9.23 -8.97
C LEU A 92 1.27 -8.48 -10.20
N PHE A 93 2.37 -7.75 -10.04
CA PHE A 93 3.01 -7.08 -11.16
C PHE A 93 3.70 -8.08 -12.06
N MET A 94 3.42 -7.95 -13.38
CA MET A 94 3.93 -8.85 -14.40
C MET A 94 5.31 -8.40 -14.88
N ALA A 95 6.33 -9.20 -14.60
CA ALA A 95 7.69 -9.06 -15.11
C ALA A 95 7.85 -9.85 -16.42
N SER A 96 8.69 -9.37 -17.35
CA SER A 96 9.03 -10.11 -18.56
C SER A 96 9.89 -11.35 -18.24
N PRO A 97 9.42 -12.57 -18.53
CA PRO A 97 10.22 -13.78 -18.36
C PRO A 97 11.49 -13.78 -19.23
N ALA A 98 11.40 -13.29 -20.46
CA ALA A 98 12.51 -13.24 -21.40
C ALA A 98 13.61 -12.29 -20.91
N HIS A 99 13.22 -11.11 -20.43
CA HIS A 99 14.16 -10.14 -19.88
C HIS A 99 14.86 -10.64 -18.62
N TRP A 100 14.09 -11.25 -17.70
CA TRP A 100 14.65 -11.89 -16.52
C TRP A 100 15.63 -13.02 -16.89
N LYS A 101 15.25 -13.87 -17.83
CA LYS A 101 16.12 -14.96 -18.28
C LYS A 101 17.46 -14.44 -18.85
N ALA A 102 17.43 -13.38 -19.62
CA ALA A 102 18.67 -12.75 -20.12
C ALA A 102 19.57 -12.25 -18.97
N LYS A 103 18.97 -11.66 -17.89
CA LYS A 103 19.72 -11.28 -16.71
C LYS A 103 20.27 -12.51 -15.97
N PHE A 104 19.51 -13.59 -15.88
CA PHE A 104 19.95 -14.84 -15.24
C PHE A 104 21.10 -15.50 -16.01
N ASP A 105 21.01 -15.56 -17.34
CA ASP A 105 22.05 -16.15 -18.18
C ASP A 105 23.38 -15.37 -18.05
N ALA A 106 23.30 -14.04 -17.92
CA ALA A 106 24.46 -13.16 -17.73
C ALA A 106 24.95 -13.07 -16.27
N ALA A 107 24.19 -13.59 -15.32
CA ALA A 107 24.52 -13.44 -13.89
C ALA A 107 25.70 -14.31 -13.49
N ALA A 108 26.60 -13.75 -12.71
CA ALA A 108 27.62 -14.50 -11.97
C ALA A 108 27.02 -15.09 -10.69
N GLY A 109 27.48 -16.29 -10.31
CA GLY A 109 27.09 -16.96 -9.08
C GLY A 109 27.60 -18.40 -9.04
N ALA A 110 27.92 -18.89 -7.85
CA ALA A 110 28.42 -20.24 -7.65
C ALA A 110 27.28 -21.28 -7.76
N THR A 111 26.07 -20.88 -7.45
CA THR A 111 24.87 -21.74 -7.50
C THR A 111 23.78 -21.13 -8.36
N PRO A 112 22.79 -21.92 -8.83
CA PRO A 112 21.59 -21.37 -9.47
C PRO A 112 20.85 -20.35 -8.61
N ALA A 113 20.82 -20.53 -7.29
CA ALA A 113 20.20 -19.59 -6.35
C ALA A 113 20.94 -18.24 -6.30
N ASP A 114 22.28 -18.26 -6.30
CA ASP A 114 23.07 -17.03 -6.37
C ASP A 114 22.84 -16.27 -7.67
N LYS A 115 22.80 -16.99 -8.78
CA LYS A 115 22.46 -16.42 -10.10
C LYS A 115 21.05 -15.81 -10.12
N SER A 116 20.05 -16.48 -9.54
CA SER A 116 18.69 -15.98 -9.44
C SER A 116 18.63 -14.67 -8.66
N LYS A 117 19.29 -14.60 -7.51
CA LYS A 117 19.37 -13.38 -6.70
C LYS A 117 20.04 -12.23 -7.47
N ALA A 118 21.15 -12.51 -8.16
CA ALA A 118 21.85 -11.53 -8.99
C ALA A 118 20.97 -11.07 -10.16
N ALA A 119 20.24 -11.99 -10.80
CA ALA A 119 19.30 -11.68 -11.88
C ALA A 119 18.17 -10.74 -11.43
N TRP A 120 17.58 -10.99 -10.26
CA TRP A 120 16.55 -10.11 -9.69
C TRP A 120 17.11 -8.73 -9.34
N THR A 121 18.33 -8.66 -8.81
CA THR A 121 19.01 -7.38 -8.57
C THR A 121 19.23 -6.61 -9.87
N ALA A 122 19.71 -7.28 -10.92
CA ALA A 122 19.90 -6.68 -12.24
C ALA A 122 18.56 -6.30 -12.91
N PHE A 123 17.52 -7.11 -12.73
CA PHE A 123 16.18 -6.81 -13.22
C PHE A 123 15.58 -5.59 -12.51
N ALA A 124 15.77 -5.44 -11.22
CA ALA A 124 15.29 -4.27 -10.46
C ALA A 124 15.93 -2.95 -10.95
N ALA A 125 17.17 -3.00 -11.45
CA ALA A 125 17.86 -1.85 -12.01
C ALA A 125 17.47 -1.54 -13.48
N ASP A 126 16.86 -2.51 -14.18
CA ASP A 126 16.47 -2.41 -15.59
C ASP A 126 15.22 -3.27 -15.82
N ALA A 127 14.09 -2.83 -15.26
CA ALA A 127 12.85 -3.62 -15.25
C ALA A 127 12.09 -3.55 -16.58
N SER A 128 11.58 -4.71 -17.02
CA SER A 128 10.68 -4.84 -18.16
C SER A 128 9.30 -5.32 -17.70
N GLY A 129 8.31 -4.44 -17.76
CA GLY A 129 6.90 -4.69 -17.56
C GLY A 129 6.09 -4.43 -18.83
N SER A 130 4.78 -4.20 -18.70
CA SER A 130 3.87 -3.91 -19.83
C SER A 130 3.09 -2.60 -19.64
N GLY A 131 3.61 -1.69 -18.81
CA GLY A 131 2.96 -0.44 -18.43
C GLY A 131 3.11 0.70 -19.44
N PRO A 132 2.45 1.86 -19.18
CA PRO A 132 2.51 3.04 -20.06
C PRO A 132 3.85 3.79 -20.01
N PHE A 133 4.68 3.49 -19.02
CA PHE A 133 6.05 4.01 -18.91
C PHE A 133 7.05 2.86 -18.90
N LYS A 134 8.24 3.11 -19.46
CA LYS A 134 9.41 2.25 -19.43
C LYS A 134 10.45 2.85 -18.50
N MET A 135 11.17 2.01 -17.77
CA MET A 135 12.33 2.46 -17.01
C MET A 135 13.45 2.86 -17.99
N ALA A 136 13.93 4.08 -17.86
CA ALA A 136 15.08 4.58 -18.63
C ALA A 136 16.36 4.53 -17.79
N ARG A 137 16.25 4.82 -16.48
CA ARG A 137 17.39 4.81 -15.57
C ARG A 137 16.90 4.64 -14.14
N PHE A 138 17.64 3.87 -13.37
CA PHE A 138 17.43 3.77 -11.93
C PHE A 138 18.77 3.93 -11.19
N LEU A 139 18.82 4.93 -10.33
CA LEU A 139 19.92 5.16 -9.40
C LEU A 139 19.36 5.05 -7.98
N PRO A 140 19.67 3.98 -7.24
CA PRO A 140 19.16 3.76 -5.90
C PRO A 140 19.41 4.96 -4.98
N ARG A 141 18.38 5.39 -4.25
CA ARG A 141 18.36 6.56 -3.36
C ARG A 141 18.57 7.92 -4.03
N GLU A 142 18.77 7.97 -5.33
CA GLU A 142 19.01 9.21 -6.08
C GLU A 142 17.82 9.55 -6.98
N ARG A 143 17.47 8.68 -7.93
CA ARG A 143 16.34 8.90 -8.84
C ARG A 143 15.91 7.67 -9.62
N LEU A 144 14.67 7.70 -10.06
CA LEU A 144 14.09 6.83 -11.07
C LEU A 144 13.65 7.69 -12.26
N GLU A 145 14.12 7.35 -13.46
CA GLU A 145 13.72 8.01 -14.70
C GLU A 145 12.86 7.06 -15.54
N LEU A 146 11.69 7.53 -15.90
CA LEU A 146 10.73 6.82 -16.72
C LEU A 146 10.52 7.58 -18.02
N VAL A 147 10.36 6.86 -19.14
CA VAL A 147 9.99 7.42 -20.45
C VAL A 147 8.70 6.80 -20.95
N ALA A 148 7.95 7.57 -21.73
CA ALA A 148 6.68 7.12 -22.28
C ALA A 148 6.84 5.85 -23.13
N ASN A 149 5.99 4.86 -22.91
CA ASN A 149 5.82 3.72 -23.79
C ASN A 149 4.90 4.11 -24.95
N LYS A 150 5.45 4.57 -26.06
CA LYS A 150 4.67 5.01 -27.23
C LYS A 150 3.86 3.87 -27.90
N THR A 151 4.18 2.62 -27.56
CA THR A 151 3.48 1.41 -28.06
C THR A 151 2.64 0.76 -26.97
N TYR A 152 2.20 1.54 -25.97
CA TYR A 152 1.34 1.02 -24.91
C TYR A 152 0.04 0.46 -25.47
N TRP A 153 -0.34 -0.71 -25.00
CA TRP A 153 -1.45 -1.50 -25.52
C TRP A 153 -2.85 -0.88 -25.32
N ASP A 154 -3.00 0.08 -24.39
CA ASP A 154 -4.28 0.76 -24.15
C ASP A 154 -4.21 2.21 -24.66
N PRO A 155 -4.76 2.50 -25.85
CA PRO A 155 -4.70 3.85 -26.43
C PRO A 155 -5.50 4.89 -25.62
N LYS A 156 -6.43 4.45 -24.75
CA LYS A 156 -7.18 5.36 -23.88
C LYS A 156 -6.39 5.78 -22.64
N ARG A 157 -5.32 5.08 -22.30
CA ARG A 157 -4.47 5.30 -21.14
C ARG A 157 -3.01 5.58 -21.50
N THR A 158 -2.75 6.03 -22.71
CA THR A 158 -1.42 6.50 -23.09
C THR A 158 -1.04 7.71 -22.25
N THR A 159 0.20 7.75 -21.81
CA THR A 159 0.70 8.88 -21.03
C THR A 159 0.75 10.16 -21.86
N LYS A 160 0.45 11.30 -21.23
CA LYS A 160 0.61 12.64 -21.81
C LYS A 160 2.00 13.24 -21.54
N LEU A 161 2.77 12.62 -20.67
CA LEU A 161 4.13 13.03 -20.33
C LEU A 161 5.12 12.16 -21.11
N ASP A 162 6.14 12.76 -21.69
CA ASP A 162 7.19 12.03 -22.37
C ASP A 162 8.18 11.39 -21.39
N ARG A 163 8.41 12.05 -20.26
CA ARG A 163 9.36 11.61 -19.23
C ARG A 163 8.85 11.98 -17.84
N VAL A 164 9.12 11.12 -16.87
CA VAL A 164 8.92 11.36 -15.43
C VAL A 164 10.23 11.07 -14.70
N VAL A 165 10.67 11.99 -13.86
CA VAL A 165 11.83 11.81 -12.97
C VAL A 165 11.33 11.83 -11.55
N MET A 166 11.49 10.73 -10.84
CA MET A 166 11.13 10.60 -9.42
C MET A 166 12.40 10.71 -8.58
N ILE A 167 12.41 11.65 -7.65
CA ILE A 167 13.55 11.96 -6.77
C ILE A 167 13.09 11.73 -5.32
N PRO A 168 13.65 10.79 -4.57
CA PRO A 168 13.32 10.59 -3.19
C PRO A 168 13.82 11.78 -2.35
N MET A 169 12.90 12.44 -1.64
CA MET A 169 13.18 13.55 -0.72
C MET A 169 12.41 13.28 0.59
N PRO A 170 13.00 12.59 1.58
CA PRO A 170 12.29 12.23 2.81
C PRO A 170 11.80 13.44 3.58
N GLU A 171 12.61 14.51 3.65
CA GLU A 171 12.33 15.69 4.44
C GLU A 171 11.27 16.60 3.79
N ALA A 172 10.17 16.91 4.51
CA ALA A 172 9.06 17.70 4.01
C ALA A 172 9.49 19.14 3.62
N ASN A 173 10.36 19.75 4.41
CA ASN A 173 10.88 21.11 4.13
C ASN A 173 11.75 21.13 2.87
N ALA A 174 12.57 20.09 2.65
CA ALA A 174 13.37 19.96 1.44
C ALA A 174 12.48 19.83 0.19
N ARG A 175 11.40 19.01 0.27
CA ARG A 175 10.42 18.89 -0.83
C ARG A 175 9.76 20.24 -1.14
N THR A 176 9.33 20.97 -0.11
CA THR A 176 8.71 22.30 -0.27
C THR A 176 9.68 23.30 -0.92
N ALA A 177 10.93 23.34 -0.47
CA ALA A 177 11.96 24.22 -1.04
C ALA A 177 12.24 23.86 -2.52
N ALA A 178 12.34 22.57 -2.85
CA ALA A 178 12.55 22.10 -4.22
C ALA A 178 11.39 22.49 -5.16
N LEU A 179 10.14 22.42 -4.69
CA LEU A 179 8.96 22.88 -5.45
C LEU A 179 9.01 24.40 -5.66
N LEU A 180 9.23 25.17 -4.60
CA LEU A 180 9.21 26.64 -4.65
C LEU A 180 10.36 27.22 -5.48
N SER A 181 11.48 26.52 -5.59
CA SER A 181 12.63 26.89 -6.45
C SER A 181 12.49 26.42 -7.90
N GLY A 182 11.47 25.62 -8.22
CA GLY A 182 11.31 25.03 -9.55
C GLY A 182 12.25 23.86 -9.86
N GLN A 183 12.90 23.28 -8.84
CA GLN A 183 13.72 22.09 -8.98
C GLN A 183 12.88 20.85 -9.31
N VAL A 184 11.65 20.82 -8.80
CA VAL A 184 10.65 19.79 -9.10
C VAL A 184 9.30 20.44 -9.43
N ASP A 185 8.48 19.75 -10.22
CA ASP A 185 7.15 20.22 -10.66
C ASP A 185 6.01 19.72 -9.75
N TRP A 186 6.29 18.68 -8.95
CA TRP A 186 5.32 18.01 -8.10
C TRP A 186 5.98 17.51 -6.82
N ILE A 187 5.28 17.66 -5.71
CA ILE A 187 5.66 17.04 -4.43
C ILE A 187 4.45 16.34 -3.80
N GLU A 188 4.72 15.32 -3.01
CA GLU A 188 3.70 14.65 -2.19
C GLU A 188 3.77 15.12 -0.74
N ALA A 189 2.64 15.10 -0.06
CA ALA A 189 2.50 15.33 1.38
C ALA A 189 3.24 16.60 1.86
N PRO A 190 2.95 17.78 1.32
CA PRO A 190 3.42 19.01 1.94
C PRO A 190 2.88 19.11 3.37
N SER A 191 3.67 19.69 4.28
CA SER A 191 3.17 19.97 5.63
C SER A 191 1.97 20.93 5.56
N PRO A 192 0.90 20.72 6.34
CA PRO A 192 -0.30 21.58 6.28
C PRO A 192 -0.04 23.06 6.45
N ASP A 193 0.93 23.44 7.26
CA ASP A 193 1.31 24.83 7.55
C ASP A 193 1.93 25.56 6.35
N VAL A 194 2.56 24.85 5.40
CA VAL A 194 3.17 25.46 4.20
C VAL A 194 2.20 25.57 3.02
N ILE A 195 1.01 24.98 3.09
CA ILE A 195 0.01 25.00 2.01
C ILE A 195 -0.37 26.45 1.61
N PRO A 196 -0.60 27.39 2.53
CA PRO A 196 -0.86 28.78 2.16
C PRO A 196 0.28 29.39 1.34
N GLN A 197 1.53 29.16 1.71
CA GLN A 197 2.70 29.65 0.98
C GLN A 197 2.79 29.05 -0.43
N ILE A 198 2.55 27.75 -0.57
CA ILE A 198 2.56 27.05 -1.87
C ILE A 198 1.48 27.63 -2.80
N THR A 199 0.27 27.83 -2.27
CA THR A 199 -0.84 28.40 -3.06
C THR A 199 -0.64 29.86 -3.43
N GLN A 200 -0.08 30.69 -2.57
CA GLN A 200 0.29 32.08 -2.86
C GLN A 200 1.33 32.18 -3.98
N ARG A 201 2.18 31.18 -4.14
CA ARG A 201 3.15 31.07 -5.24
C ARG A 201 2.55 30.54 -6.53
N GLY A 202 1.23 30.31 -6.58
CA GLY A 202 0.50 29.87 -7.77
C GLY A 202 0.46 28.35 -8.00
N PHE A 203 0.99 27.55 -7.10
CA PHE A 203 0.87 26.09 -7.17
C PHE A 203 -0.54 25.65 -6.77
N LYS A 204 -0.95 24.52 -7.34
CA LYS A 204 -2.28 23.91 -7.06
C LYS A 204 -2.12 22.75 -6.08
N ILE A 205 -3.02 22.68 -5.11
CA ILE A 205 -3.15 21.54 -4.20
C ILE A 205 -4.21 20.57 -4.76
N TYR A 206 -3.81 19.35 -4.93
CA TYR A 206 -4.72 18.25 -5.29
C TYR A 206 -4.89 17.35 -4.08
N SER A 207 -6.09 17.31 -3.53
CA SER A 207 -6.45 16.43 -2.43
C SER A 207 -7.52 15.43 -2.86
N ASN A 208 -7.46 14.22 -2.33
CA ASN A 208 -8.46 13.19 -2.54
C ASN A 208 -8.72 12.45 -1.23
N ALA A 209 -10.00 12.18 -0.95
CA ALA A 209 -10.35 11.33 0.18
C ALA A 209 -9.89 9.89 -0.13
N GLN A 210 -9.07 9.35 0.76
CA GLN A 210 -8.62 7.96 0.64
C GLN A 210 -9.78 7.00 0.92
N PRO A 211 -9.86 5.85 0.24
CA PRO A 211 -10.93 4.88 0.43
C PRO A 211 -10.78 4.03 1.70
N HIS A 212 -9.83 4.35 2.55
CA HIS A 212 -9.53 3.62 3.77
C HIS A 212 -9.36 4.57 4.96
N VAL A 213 -9.56 4.04 6.16
CA VAL A 213 -9.28 4.75 7.40
C VAL A 213 -7.83 4.55 7.84
N TRP A 214 -7.31 5.48 8.63
CA TRP A 214 -6.05 5.30 9.35
C TRP A 214 -6.35 4.80 10.77
N PRO A 215 -6.19 3.49 11.03
CA PRO A 215 -6.53 2.89 12.32
C PRO A 215 -5.29 2.70 13.20
N TRP A 216 -5.48 2.77 14.52
CA TRP A 216 -4.59 2.08 15.44
C TRP A 216 -5.04 0.64 15.58
N GLN A 217 -4.11 -0.29 15.46
CA GLN A 217 -4.36 -1.71 15.69
C GLN A 217 -4.10 -2.04 17.15
N LEU A 218 -5.12 -2.59 17.82
CA LEU A 218 -5.02 -2.95 19.23
C LEU A 218 -4.57 -4.40 19.36
N SER A 219 -3.67 -4.68 20.31
CA SER A 219 -3.18 -6.02 20.59
C SER A 219 -4.21 -6.83 21.39
N PHE A 220 -4.56 -8.01 20.89
CA PHE A 220 -5.49 -8.95 21.55
C PHE A 220 -4.77 -10.18 22.13
N VAL A 221 -3.48 -10.07 22.43
CA VAL A 221 -2.75 -11.14 23.13
C VAL A 221 -3.27 -11.30 24.55
N GLU A 222 -3.09 -12.49 25.14
CA GLU A 222 -3.46 -12.78 26.49
C GLU A 222 -2.85 -11.77 27.48
N GLY A 223 -3.64 -11.32 28.44
CA GLY A 223 -3.22 -10.28 29.41
C GLY A 223 -3.28 -8.84 28.88
N SER A 224 -3.59 -8.62 27.62
CA SER A 224 -3.73 -7.28 27.07
C SER A 224 -4.94 -6.55 27.63
N PRO A 225 -4.82 -5.30 28.13
CA PRO A 225 -5.96 -4.51 28.59
C PRO A 225 -6.96 -4.19 27.46
N TRP A 226 -6.53 -4.27 26.20
CA TRP A 226 -7.38 -4.08 25.04
C TRP A 226 -8.38 -5.21 24.81
N LEU A 227 -8.28 -6.34 25.53
CA LEU A 227 -9.30 -7.39 25.52
C LEU A 227 -10.62 -6.91 26.17
N ASP A 228 -10.57 -5.93 27.06
CA ASP A 228 -11.78 -5.33 27.64
C ASP A 228 -12.46 -4.38 26.66
N LYS A 229 -13.70 -4.70 26.28
CA LYS A 229 -14.51 -3.87 25.38
C LYS A 229 -14.71 -2.44 25.88
N ARG A 230 -14.79 -2.24 27.22
CA ARG A 230 -14.94 -0.91 27.83
C ARG A 230 -13.73 -0.03 27.55
N VAL A 231 -12.53 -0.60 27.65
CA VAL A 231 -11.26 0.08 27.35
C VAL A 231 -11.19 0.51 25.87
N ARG A 232 -11.55 -0.39 24.95
CA ARG A 232 -11.60 -0.05 23.51
C ARG A 232 -12.62 1.04 23.19
N HIS A 233 -13.79 0.98 23.84
CA HIS A 233 -14.84 2.00 23.66
C HIS A 233 -14.38 3.34 24.22
N ALA A 234 -13.79 3.34 25.43
CA ALA A 234 -13.22 4.53 26.04
C ALA A 234 -12.16 5.19 25.14
N ALA A 235 -11.23 4.40 24.59
CA ALA A 235 -10.23 4.92 23.66
C ALA A 235 -10.88 5.59 22.43
N ASN A 236 -11.93 5.00 21.87
CA ASN A 236 -12.65 5.60 20.74
C ASN A 236 -13.35 6.93 21.11
N LEU A 237 -13.94 7.01 22.29
CA LEU A 237 -14.57 8.24 22.78
C LEU A 237 -13.56 9.32 23.15
N CYS A 238 -12.32 8.94 23.46
CA CYS A 238 -11.28 9.85 23.93
C CYS A 238 -10.49 10.53 22.81
N VAL A 239 -10.46 9.98 21.61
CA VAL A 239 -9.71 10.57 20.50
C VAL A 239 -10.48 11.74 19.90
N ASP A 240 -9.92 12.95 20.02
CA ASP A 240 -10.45 14.18 19.41
C ASP A 240 -10.10 14.22 17.90
N ARG A 241 -11.00 13.69 17.10
CA ARG A 241 -10.81 13.61 15.64
C ARG A 241 -10.99 14.96 14.94
N GLU A 242 -11.80 15.86 15.48
CA GLU A 242 -11.96 17.21 14.94
C GLU A 242 -10.73 18.08 15.25
N GLY A 243 -10.14 17.92 16.45
CA GLY A 243 -8.86 18.52 16.80
C GLY A 243 -7.74 18.03 15.89
N MET A 244 -7.67 16.73 15.61
CA MET A 244 -6.72 16.17 14.65
C MET A 244 -6.94 16.72 13.22
N LYS A 245 -8.19 16.85 12.78
CA LYS A 245 -8.51 17.46 11.49
C LYS A 245 -8.01 18.92 11.41
N THR A 246 -8.16 19.67 12.49
CA THR A 246 -7.63 21.05 12.60
C THR A 246 -6.11 21.06 12.52
N LEU A 247 -5.42 20.17 13.26
CA LEU A 247 -3.96 20.02 13.21
C LEU A 247 -3.47 19.74 11.78
N LEU A 248 -4.23 18.93 11.02
CA LEU A 248 -3.91 18.60 9.64
C LEU A 248 -4.42 19.62 8.60
N GLY A 249 -4.74 20.85 9.01
CA GLY A 249 -5.18 21.91 8.10
C GLY A 249 -6.47 21.58 7.33
N GLY A 250 -7.35 20.73 7.90
CA GLY A 250 -8.57 20.27 7.24
C GLY A 250 -8.38 19.13 6.24
N MET A 251 -7.15 18.66 6.01
CA MET A 251 -6.82 17.60 5.04
C MET A 251 -7.20 16.18 5.51
N MET A 252 -8.18 16.08 6.38
CA MET A 252 -8.68 14.83 6.93
C MET A 252 -10.20 14.80 6.90
N ALA A 253 -10.78 13.68 6.50
CA ALA A 253 -12.20 13.38 6.73
C ALA A 253 -12.34 12.53 8.00
N VAL A 254 -13.20 12.95 8.91
CA VAL A 254 -13.48 12.17 10.13
C VAL A 254 -14.24 10.90 9.74
N PRO A 255 -13.70 9.70 10.02
CA PRO A 255 -14.34 8.45 9.61
C PRO A 255 -15.59 8.17 10.44
N LYS A 256 -16.60 7.59 9.80
CA LYS A 256 -17.82 7.08 10.46
C LYS A 256 -17.88 5.55 10.50
N GLY A 257 -16.86 4.88 9.97
CA GLY A 257 -16.72 3.43 9.89
C GLY A 257 -15.48 3.06 9.09
N THR A 258 -15.31 1.79 8.79
CA THR A 258 -14.18 1.27 8.00
C THR A 258 -14.22 1.67 6.53
N VAL A 259 -15.41 2.01 6.02
CA VAL A 259 -15.64 2.55 4.68
C VAL A 259 -16.55 3.79 4.79
N PRO A 260 -16.54 4.71 3.81
CA PRO A 260 -17.37 5.91 3.87
C PRO A 260 -18.87 5.57 3.74
N PRO A 261 -19.76 6.43 4.28
CA PRO A 261 -21.19 6.33 4.02
C PRO A 261 -21.48 6.34 2.51
N GLY A 262 -22.42 5.51 2.07
CA GLY A 262 -22.74 5.34 0.63
C GLY A 262 -21.90 4.28 -0.09
N HIS A 263 -20.83 3.76 0.52
CA HIS A 263 -20.12 2.61 -0.02
C HIS A 263 -21.02 1.35 0.06
N PRO A 264 -21.00 0.44 -0.95
CA PRO A 264 -21.82 -0.79 -0.92
C PRO A 264 -21.64 -1.65 0.33
N TRP A 265 -20.49 -1.59 0.96
CA TRP A 265 -20.15 -2.34 2.18
C TRP A 265 -20.33 -1.53 3.46
N TRP A 266 -20.98 -0.39 3.41
CA TRP A 266 -21.19 0.47 4.58
C TRP A 266 -21.95 -0.26 5.73
N GLY A 267 -22.96 -1.07 5.38
CA GLY A 267 -23.67 -1.90 6.34
C GLY A 267 -24.43 -1.13 7.43
N ASN A 268 -24.49 0.20 7.34
CA ASN A 268 -25.14 1.09 8.31
C ASN A 268 -24.78 0.76 9.77
N PRO A 269 -23.50 0.89 10.17
CA PRO A 269 -23.06 0.53 11.53
C PRO A 269 -23.75 1.39 12.57
N LYS A 270 -24.18 0.78 13.67
CA LYS A 270 -24.82 1.47 14.80
C LYS A 270 -23.83 2.15 15.76
N PHE A 271 -22.53 2.01 15.49
CA PHE A 271 -21.49 2.61 16.32
C PHE A 271 -21.37 4.11 15.98
N ASP A 272 -21.58 4.96 16.98
CA ASP A 272 -21.40 6.40 16.86
C ASP A 272 -19.99 6.79 17.29
N ILE A 273 -19.17 7.25 16.33
CA ILE A 273 -17.83 7.77 16.58
C ILE A 273 -17.97 9.23 17.00
N LYS A 274 -17.85 9.49 18.31
CA LYS A 274 -17.90 10.83 18.90
C LYS A 274 -16.73 11.06 19.85
N TYR A 275 -16.51 12.30 20.23
CA TYR A 275 -15.57 12.70 21.27
C TYR A 275 -16.30 12.99 22.55
N ASP A 276 -16.04 12.22 23.62
CA ASP A 276 -16.71 12.32 24.90
C ASP A 276 -15.79 11.83 26.04
N VAL A 277 -14.95 12.73 26.53
CA VAL A 277 -13.96 12.42 27.57
C VAL A 277 -14.62 11.94 28.89
N LYS A 278 -15.77 12.51 29.26
CA LYS A 278 -16.45 12.12 30.51
C LYS A 278 -16.97 10.69 30.42
N ALA A 279 -17.60 10.32 29.33
CA ALA A 279 -18.06 8.96 29.11
C ALA A 279 -16.86 7.97 29.02
N ALA A 280 -15.77 8.37 28.36
CA ALA A 280 -14.53 7.58 28.29
C ALA A 280 -13.95 7.32 29.70
N GLN A 281 -13.81 8.35 30.51
CA GLN A 281 -13.32 8.23 31.90
C GLN A 281 -14.23 7.30 32.76
N ALA A 282 -15.55 7.42 32.62
CA ALA A 282 -16.48 6.53 33.32
C ALA A 282 -16.26 5.05 32.92
N LEU A 283 -16.06 4.76 31.65
CA LEU A 283 -15.77 3.39 31.19
C LEU A 283 -14.41 2.89 31.69
N MET A 284 -13.39 3.75 31.72
CA MET A 284 -12.08 3.38 32.27
C MET A 284 -12.13 3.10 33.77
N MET A 285 -12.86 3.90 34.54
CA MET A 285 -13.07 3.63 35.96
C MET A 285 -13.80 2.30 36.20
N GLN A 286 -14.81 1.99 35.40
CA GLN A 286 -15.47 0.68 35.46
C GLN A 286 -14.54 -0.48 35.10
N ALA A 287 -13.52 -0.23 34.29
CA ALA A 287 -12.49 -1.20 33.92
C ALA A 287 -11.33 -1.27 34.94
N GLY A 288 -11.37 -0.47 36.03
CA GLY A 288 -10.39 -0.48 37.12
C GLY A 288 -9.20 0.48 36.90
N PHE A 289 -9.32 1.44 36.00
CA PHE A 289 -8.32 2.47 35.74
C PHE A 289 -8.77 3.85 36.16
N SER A 290 -7.84 4.72 36.57
CA SER A 290 -8.13 6.07 37.05
C SER A 290 -6.91 6.98 36.85
N ALA A 291 -7.03 8.26 37.22
CA ALA A 291 -5.91 9.18 37.19
C ALA A 291 -4.72 8.72 38.07
N ALA A 292 -5.03 8.09 39.25
CA ALA A 292 -3.98 7.52 40.10
C ALA A 292 -3.43 6.18 39.63
N LYS A 293 -4.18 5.46 38.80
CA LYS A 293 -3.82 4.15 38.24
C LYS A 293 -4.16 4.11 36.73
N PRO A 294 -3.44 4.86 35.90
CA PRO A 294 -3.71 4.86 34.46
C PRO A 294 -3.37 3.52 33.83
N MET A 295 -4.08 3.17 32.75
CA MET A 295 -3.70 2.08 31.89
C MET A 295 -2.43 2.47 31.14
N LYS A 296 -1.42 1.61 31.18
CA LYS A 296 -0.18 1.79 30.40
C LYS A 296 -0.18 0.90 29.17
N ALA A 297 0.18 1.47 28.04
CA ALA A 297 0.32 0.76 26.78
C ALA A 297 1.59 1.24 26.03
N LYS A 298 2.04 0.43 25.07
CA LYS A 298 3.08 0.82 24.11
C LYS A 298 2.49 0.80 22.71
N ALA A 299 2.85 1.78 21.90
CA ALA A 299 2.51 1.83 20.48
C ALA A 299 3.79 1.85 19.64
N GLN A 300 3.82 1.05 18.59
CA GLN A 300 4.84 1.15 17.55
C GLN A 300 4.29 2.04 16.45
N ILE A 301 5.03 3.07 16.10
CA ILE A 301 4.65 4.04 15.07
C ILE A 301 5.78 4.18 14.05
N SER A 302 5.45 4.43 12.78
CA SER A 302 6.45 4.70 11.76
C SER A 302 6.87 6.17 11.75
N ALA A 303 8.14 6.43 11.53
CA ALA A 303 8.67 7.78 11.34
C ALA A 303 8.17 8.41 10.03
N SER A 304 7.95 7.58 9.01
CA SER A 304 7.42 7.97 7.70
C SER A 304 6.25 7.09 7.31
N GLY A 305 5.34 7.61 6.49
CA GLY A 305 4.19 6.86 5.99
C GLY A 305 4.11 6.90 4.47
N PRO A 306 3.40 5.95 3.85
CA PRO A 306 3.16 5.98 2.42
C PRO A 306 2.23 7.15 2.05
N GLY A 307 2.61 7.89 1.01
CA GLY A 307 1.79 8.96 0.44
C GLY A 307 1.54 10.14 1.38
N PRO A 308 0.33 10.70 1.38
CA PRO A 308 0.00 11.96 2.05
C PRO A 308 -0.14 11.87 3.59
N MET A 309 0.28 10.77 4.19
CA MET A 309 0.22 10.58 5.64
C MET A 309 1.23 11.47 6.37
N GLN A 310 0.81 12.02 7.51
CA GLN A 310 1.65 12.76 8.45
C GLN A 310 1.79 11.93 9.75
N PRO A 311 2.55 10.82 9.74
CA PRO A 311 2.49 9.83 10.83
C PRO A 311 2.97 10.38 12.16
N LEU A 312 4.03 11.19 12.21
CA LEU A 312 4.54 11.72 13.47
C LEU A 312 3.53 12.65 14.17
N PRO A 313 3.04 13.77 13.56
CA PRO A 313 2.05 14.61 14.23
C PRO A 313 0.76 13.87 14.60
N MET A 314 0.28 12.97 13.74
CA MET A 314 -0.92 12.18 14.01
C MET A 314 -0.72 11.21 15.18
N ASN A 315 0.44 10.56 15.27
CA ASN A 315 0.76 9.62 16.34
C ASN A 315 1.17 10.30 17.65
N GLU A 316 1.58 11.56 17.64
CA GLU A 316 1.77 12.37 18.84
C GLU A 316 0.44 12.86 19.40
N PHE A 317 -0.50 13.24 18.54
CA PHE A 317 -1.82 13.74 18.95
C PHE A 317 -2.67 12.68 19.63
N VAL A 318 -2.67 11.43 19.14
CA VAL A 318 -3.51 10.35 19.72
C VAL A 318 -3.14 10.02 21.17
N PRO A 319 -1.87 9.80 21.57
CA PRO A 319 -1.48 9.61 22.96
C PRO A 319 -1.89 10.77 23.88
N GLN A 320 -1.75 12.03 23.40
CA GLN A 320 -2.16 13.19 24.16
C GLN A 320 -3.68 13.21 24.43
N SER A 321 -4.49 12.88 23.41
CA SER A 321 -5.93 12.70 23.58
C SER A 321 -6.24 11.60 24.60
N LEU A 322 -5.63 10.42 24.45
CA LEU A 322 -5.86 9.25 25.29
C LEU A 322 -5.47 9.46 26.74
N LYS A 323 -4.45 10.27 26.99
CA LYS A 323 -3.98 10.59 28.35
C LYS A 323 -5.05 11.24 29.22
N SER A 324 -5.92 12.07 28.63
CA SER A 324 -7.06 12.69 29.32
C SER A 324 -8.07 11.68 29.85
N CYS A 325 -8.06 10.45 29.33
CA CYS A 325 -8.96 9.35 29.69
C CYS A 325 -8.25 8.22 30.44
N PHE A 326 -7.16 8.52 31.15
CA PHE A 326 -6.41 7.53 31.94
C PHE A 326 -5.74 6.43 31.09
N ILE A 327 -5.43 6.70 29.84
CA ILE A 327 -4.69 5.80 28.95
C ILE A 327 -3.34 6.46 28.63
N ASP A 328 -2.28 5.93 29.19
CA ASP A 328 -0.92 6.41 29.05
C ASP A 328 -0.18 5.54 28.03
N VAL A 329 0.14 6.10 26.87
CA VAL A 329 0.76 5.39 25.76
C VAL A 329 2.17 5.91 25.53
N ALA A 330 3.16 5.02 25.67
CA ALA A 330 4.53 5.26 25.24
C ALA A 330 4.68 4.87 23.76
N SER A 331 5.26 5.72 22.93
CA SER A 331 5.47 5.48 21.51
C SER A 331 6.89 5.09 21.22
N ASP A 332 7.08 3.97 20.53
CA ASP A 332 8.34 3.55 19.94
C ASP A 332 8.32 3.91 18.44
N VAL A 333 9.18 4.82 18.02
CA VAL A 333 9.28 5.25 16.62
C VAL A 333 10.20 4.29 15.86
N LEU A 334 9.65 3.70 14.79
CA LEU A 334 10.37 2.78 13.91
C LEU A 334 10.61 3.43 12.55
N GLU A 335 11.82 3.24 11.99
CA GLU A 335 12.19 3.69 10.64
C GLU A 335 11.75 2.69 9.56
#